data_6633f0a71f481a5f60dce9eeabb6c121
#
_entry.id   6633f0a71f481a5f60dce9eeabb6c121
#
_cell.length_a   1.000
_cell.length_b   1.000
_cell.length_c   1.000
_cell.angle_alpha   90.00
_cell.angle_beta   90.00
_cell.angle_gamma   90.00
#
_symmetry.space_group_name_H-M   'P 1'
#
loop_
_entity.id
_entity.type
_entity.pdbx_description
1 polymer ?
#
loop_
_entity_poly.entity_id
_entity_poly.type
_entity_poly.pdbx_seq_one_letter_code
_entity_poly.pdbx_strand_id
1 'polypeptide(L)'
;MAMLKLFGIVFFCGLLSPSQEVLSGLSCAVSPEAVKNVLSNTILYNGLLQQHMQGLVLPNIVSGGSLLNSPTSITSLRLVKTRHPKLSVALLSGIGLQITIAAKLELSGNCLVGLLSELVDILVDVSITANIKCTNFESGTVQVVVEDCLCILGAVKIKLLSGLLSLSVNEIVLTQLTATLPGLLCPVLNIVINLVNIQLLATLNLVTPVGTAGTVHYQLASTPFASSLYLRLDLDGTVKQVGGGIIPHDSSPCALPPLLDKLLVLGVHQGFLNAVLSLLIQIPPQTFPCTPEAVSVATPVRYAGEWEGTRCSACRGTSPLSLKLMLSGNPLIILEENKATVELSVLIQVFVKGLDGPVLNLLLLKADLILNVRVSVAGGRLLLGLSLG
;
A
#
# COMPACT_ATOMS: atom_id res chain seq x y z
N MET A 1 0.18 -6.19 7.39
CA MET A 1 0.69 -6.49 6.05
C MET A 1 -0.21 -6.04 4.91
N ALA A 2 -1.51 -6.12 5.00
CA ALA A 2 -2.40 -5.74 3.88
C ALA A 2 -2.63 -4.21 3.76
N MET A 3 -2.64 -3.46 4.85
CA MET A 3 -2.59 -2.00 4.80
C MET A 3 -1.32 -1.50 4.09
N LEU A 4 -0.18 -2.16 4.32
CA LEU A 4 1.06 -1.88 3.60
C LEU A 4 0.91 -2.10 2.09
N LYS A 5 0.08 -3.07 1.65
CA LYS A 5 -0.13 -3.36 0.22
C LYS A 5 -0.98 -2.29 -0.48
N LEU A 6 -2.02 -1.77 0.20
CA LEU A 6 -2.81 -0.66 -0.35
C LEU A 6 -2.01 0.65 -0.31
N PHE A 7 -1.26 0.88 0.76
CA PHE A 7 -0.35 2.01 0.90
C PHE A 7 0.90 1.87 0.00
N GLY A 8 1.31 0.66 -0.32
CA GLY A 8 2.38 0.42 -1.28
C GLY A 8 2.08 1.01 -2.67
N ILE A 9 0.82 0.98 -3.08
CA ILE A 9 0.35 1.58 -4.33
C ILE A 9 0.49 3.10 -4.31
N VAL A 10 0.47 3.72 -3.13
CA VAL A 10 0.36 5.15 -2.93
C VAL A 10 1.72 5.86 -2.87
N PHE A 11 2.82 5.11 -2.87
CA PHE A 11 3.99 5.59 -2.17
C PHE A 11 5.02 6.37 -2.98
N PHE A 12 5.11 6.19 -4.27
CA PHE A 12 6.20 6.79 -5.04
C PHE A 12 5.70 7.52 -6.25
N CYS A 13 5.52 8.81 -6.22
CA CYS A 13 5.55 9.58 -7.45
C CYS A 13 4.99 10.97 -7.29
N GLY A 14 5.74 11.93 -7.53
CA GLY A 14 5.29 13.25 -7.83
C GLY A 14 5.80 13.64 -9.20
N LEU A 15 4.96 14.03 -10.07
CA LEU A 15 5.19 14.93 -11.20
C LEU A 15 4.50 14.49 -12.50
N LEU A 16 3.58 15.25 -12.96
CA LEU A 16 3.62 15.96 -14.21
C LEU A 16 2.28 16.63 -14.56
N SER A 17 2.34 17.62 -15.44
CA SER A 17 1.28 18.48 -15.92
C SER A 17 -0.03 17.75 -16.25
N PRO A 18 -1.19 18.35 -15.93
CA PRO A 18 -2.49 17.79 -16.28
C PRO A 18 -2.78 18.04 -17.75
N SER A 19 -2.41 17.16 -18.64
CA SER A 19 -2.70 17.30 -20.05
C SER A 19 -3.14 16.06 -20.79
N GLN A 20 -3.52 14.98 -20.11
CA GLN A 20 -4.20 13.87 -20.75
C GLN A 20 -5.34 13.38 -19.87
N GLU A 21 -6.52 13.26 -20.46
CA GLU A 21 -7.65 12.54 -19.85
C GLU A 21 -7.21 11.12 -19.59
N VAL A 22 -6.95 10.84 -18.34
CA VAL A 22 -6.46 9.54 -17.89
C VAL A 22 -7.64 8.69 -17.55
N LEU A 23 -7.76 7.56 -18.21
CA LEU A 23 -8.76 6.55 -17.91
C LEU A 23 -8.39 5.87 -16.60
N SER A 24 -9.18 6.06 -15.55
CA SER A 24 -8.95 5.43 -14.25
C SER A 24 -10.25 4.92 -13.62
N GLY A 25 -10.34 3.63 -13.34
CA GLY A 25 -11.49 3.05 -12.60
C GLY A 25 -11.46 3.38 -11.11
N LEU A 26 -10.32 3.79 -10.61
CA LEU A 26 -10.04 4.06 -9.20
C LEU A 26 -9.12 5.29 -9.08
N SER A 27 -9.48 6.22 -8.22
CA SER A 27 -8.63 7.36 -7.88
C SER A 27 -8.43 7.43 -6.38
N CYS A 28 -7.23 7.75 -5.93
CA CYS A 28 -6.98 7.96 -4.51
C CYS A 28 -6.17 9.24 -4.27
N ALA A 29 -6.47 9.88 -3.14
CA ALA A 29 -5.69 10.98 -2.61
C ALA A 29 -5.16 10.59 -1.23
N VAL A 30 -3.89 10.84 -0.99
CA VAL A 30 -3.16 10.42 0.21
C VAL A 30 -2.51 11.60 0.87
N SER A 31 -2.68 11.73 2.17
CA SER A 31 -2.09 12.83 2.94
C SER A 31 -0.57 12.64 3.12
N PRO A 32 0.19 13.75 3.30
CA PRO A 32 1.60 13.67 3.64
C PRO A 32 1.86 12.88 4.93
N GLU A 33 0.94 12.94 5.89
CA GLU A 33 1.02 12.19 7.15
C GLU A 33 0.92 10.68 6.92
N ALA A 34 0.01 10.24 6.04
CA ALA A 34 -0.09 8.83 5.70
C ALA A 34 1.17 8.32 5.00
N VAL A 35 1.72 9.11 4.08
CA VAL A 35 2.99 8.84 3.40
C VAL A 35 4.12 8.71 4.42
N LYS A 36 4.24 9.68 5.33
CA LYS A 36 5.24 9.68 6.42
C LYS A 36 5.12 8.43 7.30
N ASN A 37 3.92 8.04 7.70
CA ASN A 37 3.70 6.89 8.57
C ASN A 37 4.18 5.58 7.91
N VAL A 38 3.90 5.41 6.63
CA VAL A 38 4.35 4.22 5.89
C VAL A 38 5.86 4.19 5.72
N LEU A 39 6.49 5.32 5.34
CA LEU A 39 7.94 5.40 5.22
C LEU A 39 8.64 5.18 6.55
N SER A 40 8.14 5.80 7.61
CA SER A 40 8.70 5.61 8.94
C SER A 40 8.66 4.13 9.34
N ASN A 41 7.54 3.45 9.09
CA ASN A 41 7.44 2.02 9.37
C ASN A 41 8.43 1.19 8.54
N THR A 42 8.54 1.47 7.26
CA THR A 42 9.37 0.67 6.35
C THR A 42 10.85 0.96 6.53
N ILE A 43 11.24 2.23 6.61
CA ILE A 43 12.64 2.66 6.62
C ILE A 43 13.23 2.60 8.02
N LEU A 44 12.48 3.06 9.04
CA LEU A 44 13.00 3.21 10.40
C LEU A 44 12.64 2.02 11.29
N TYR A 45 11.35 1.69 11.45
CA TYR A 45 10.91 0.67 12.41
C TYR A 45 11.26 -0.76 11.98
N ASN A 46 11.25 -1.05 10.68
CA ASN A 46 11.74 -2.34 10.16
C ASN A 46 13.28 -2.41 10.12
N GLY A 47 13.97 -1.34 10.53
CA GLY A 47 15.42 -1.32 10.65
C GLY A 47 16.18 -1.30 9.32
N LEU A 48 15.50 -1.05 8.20
CA LEU A 48 16.11 -1.08 6.88
C LEU A 48 17.27 -0.08 6.76
N LEU A 49 17.07 1.17 7.23
CA LEU A 49 18.11 2.19 7.26
C LEU A 49 19.28 1.75 8.14
N GLN A 50 19.00 1.29 9.36
CA GLN A 50 20.05 0.90 10.30
C GLN A 50 20.87 -0.28 9.79
N GLN A 51 20.23 -1.25 9.15
CA GLN A 51 20.90 -2.42 8.56
C GLN A 51 21.92 -2.01 7.50
N HIS A 52 21.60 -1.03 6.64
CA HIS A 52 22.49 -0.57 5.58
C HIS A 52 23.50 0.47 6.04
N MET A 53 23.25 1.13 7.16
CA MET A 53 24.21 2.08 7.77
C MET A 53 25.21 1.40 8.69
N GLN A 54 24.84 0.29 9.32
CA GLN A 54 25.67 -0.38 10.30
C GLN A 54 26.95 -0.93 9.65
N GLY A 55 28.09 -0.60 10.27
CA GLY A 55 29.40 -1.07 9.81
C GLY A 55 30.00 -0.22 8.68
N LEU A 56 29.38 0.91 8.29
CA LEU A 56 30.00 1.84 7.36
C LEU A 56 31.35 2.28 7.92
N VAL A 57 32.40 2.15 7.10
CA VAL A 57 33.76 2.56 7.42
C VAL A 57 34.01 3.94 6.81
N LEU A 58 34.47 4.86 7.63
CA LEU A 58 34.82 6.20 7.19
C LEU A 58 36.32 6.26 6.86
N PRO A 59 36.74 7.16 5.96
CA PRO A 59 38.15 7.42 5.69
C PRO A 59 38.88 7.86 6.95
N ASN A 60 40.18 7.54 7.02
CA ASN A 60 41.02 7.97 8.12
C ASN A 60 41.13 9.51 8.13
N ILE A 61 41.07 10.08 9.31
CA ILE A 61 41.23 11.51 9.52
C ILE A 61 42.70 11.74 9.94
N VAL A 62 43.44 12.44 9.10
CA VAL A 62 44.87 12.74 9.37
C VAL A 62 45.05 14.25 9.41
N SER A 63 45.59 14.74 10.51
CA SER A 63 45.99 16.16 10.61
C SER A 63 47.42 16.30 10.13
N GLY A 64 47.61 17.03 9.03
CA GLY A 64 48.94 17.39 8.52
C GLY A 64 49.60 18.57 9.26
N GLY A 65 48.91 19.18 10.23
CA GLY A 65 49.40 20.32 11.00
C GLY A 65 49.82 19.89 12.40
N SER A 66 50.98 20.32 12.81
CA SER A 66 51.54 20.09 14.15
C SER A 66 50.79 20.89 15.21
N LEU A 67 49.74 20.34 15.76
CA LEU A 67 49.23 20.74 17.06
C LEU A 67 50.15 20.09 18.09
N LEU A 68 50.95 20.89 18.76
CA LEU A 68 51.94 20.41 19.73
C LEU A 68 53.05 19.53 19.13
N ASN A 69 53.46 19.74 17.87
CA ASN A 69 54.50 18.95 17.18
C ASN A 69 54.23 17.41 17.08
N SER A 70 53.03 16.96 17.33
CA SER A 70 52.67 15.54 17.24
C SER A 70 51.57 15.33 16.20
N PRO A 71 51.75 14.42 15.22
CA PRO A 71 50.71 14.11 14.26
C PRO A 71 49.50 13.46 14.98
N THR A 72 48.31 13.97 14.70
CA THR A 72 47.08 13.40 15.21
C THR A 72 46.36 12.69 14.06
N SER A 73 46.02 11.43 14.24
CA SER A 73 45.25 10.69 13.26
C SER A 73 44.13 9.92 13.94
N ILE A 74 42.97 9.87 13.28
CA ILE A 74 41.86 8.99 13.67
C ILE A 74 41.73 7.96 12.57
N THR A 75 41.82 6.68 12.95
CA THR A 75 41.83 5.55 12.04
C THR A 75 40.73 4.55 12.41
N SER A 76 40.38 3.72 11.45
CA SER A 76 39.36 2.67 11.65
C SER A 76 38.03 3.20 12.17
N LEU A 77 37.66 4.43 11.76
CA LEU A 77 36.41 5.05 12.14
C LEU A 77 35.24 4.35 11.45
N ARG A 78 34.31 3.83 12.24
CA ARG A 78 33.16 3.10 11.73
C ARG A 78 31.87 3.53 12.44
N LEU A 79 30.75 3.42 11.73
CA LEU A 79 29.44 3.67 12.30
C LEU A 79 29.03 2.45 13.15
N VAL A 80 28.84 2.69 14.43
CA VAL A 80 28.43 1.66 15.40
C VAL A 80 26.91 1.63 15.53
N LYS A 81 26.29 2.81 15.65
CA LYS A 81 24.86 2.89 15.91
C LYS A 81 24.25 4.20 15.39
N THR A 82 23.00 4.08 14.96
CA THR A 82 22.14 5.22 14.65
C THR A 82 21.12 5.37 15.77
N ARG A 83 21.08 6.54 16.42
CA ARG A 83 20.17 6.83 17.53
C ARG A 83 19.08 7.79 17.10
N HIS A 84 17.86 7.55 17.61
CA HIS A 84 16.68 8.40 17.47
C HIS A 84 16.41 8.87 16.04
N PRO A 85 16.41 7.99 15.05
CA PRO A 85 16.08 8.40 13.69
C PRO A 85 14.64 8.90 13.63
N LYS A 86 14.46 10.08 13.00
CA LYS A 86 13.16 10.69 12.74
C LYS A 86 13.05 10.96 11.27
N LEU A 87 11.89 10.62 10.70
CA LEU A 87 11.60 10.87 9.30
C LEU A 87 10.49 11.91 9.19
N SER A 88 10.67 12.88 8.34
CA SER A 88 9.67 13.84 7.90
C SER A 88 9.49 13.75 6.38
N VAL A 89 8.30 14.07 5.93
CA VAL A 89 7.92 14.04 4.53
C VAL A 89 7.25 15.34 4.17
N ALA A 90 7.64 15.91 3.04
CA ALA A 90 6.97 17.04 2.42
C ALA A 90 6.61 16.70 0.98
N LEU A 91 5.40 17.06 0.56
CA LEU A 91 4.99 16.99 -0.83
C LEU A 91 5.34 18.33 -1.50
N LEU A 92 6.14 18.28 -2.54
CA LEU A 92 6.54 19.45 -3.30
C LEU A 92 5.77 19.47 -4.63
N SER A 93 4.90 20.46 -4.78
CA SER A 93 4.09 20.60 -6.00
C SER A 93 5.00 20.69 -7.22
N GLY A 94 4.75 19.82 -8.22
CA GLY A 94 5.50 19.77 -9.46
C GLY A 94 6.91 19.19 -9.35
N ILE A 95 7.41 18.84 -8.14
CA ILE A 95 8.75 18.28 -7.92
C ILE A 95 8.65 16.83 -7.43
N GLY A 96 7.73 16.55 -6.52
CA GLY A 96 7.52 15.21 -5.99
C GLY A 96 7.50 15.13 -4.48
N LEU A 97 8.23 14.17 -3.94
CA LEU A 97 8.32 13.87 -2.53
C LEU A 97 9.70 14.28 -2.00
N GLN A 98 9.73 15.07 -0.94
CA GLN A 98 10.95 15.32 -0.19
C GLN A 98 10.90 14.54 1.12
N ILE A 99 11.95 13.78 1.39
CA ILE A 99 12.13 13.11 2.68
C ILE A 99 13.31 13.73 3.41
N THR A 100 13.19 13.88 4.73
CA THR A 100 14.27 14.31 5.59
C THR A 100 14.40 13.33 6.75
N ILE A 101 15.58 12.74 6.91
CA ILE A 101 15.91 11.83 8.00
C ILE A 101 16.91 12.54 8.92
N ALA A 102 16.49 12.84 10.13
CA ALA A 102 17.33 13.37 11.18
C ALA A 102 17.72 12.24 12.15
N ALA A 103 19.01 12.09 12.45
CA ALA A 103 19.52 11.06 13.33
C ALA A 103 20.78 11.49 14.06
N LYS A 104 21.13 10.77 15.12
CA LYS A 104 22.43 10.86 15.78
C LYS A 104 23.25 9.64 15.45
N LEU A 105 24.42 9.84 14.87
CA LEU A 105 25.35 8.78 14.50
C LEU A 105 26.39 8.60 15.59
N GLU A 106 26.60 7.38 16.03
CA GLU A 106 27.70 6.98 16.89
C GLU A 106 28.79 6.34 16.05
N LEU A 107 29.93 7.01 15.99
CA LEU A 107 31.13 6.53 15.32
C LEU A 107 32.15 6.15 16.37
N SER A 108 32.84 5.04 16.17
CA SER A 108 33.94 4.60 17.04
C SER A 108 35.17 4.27 16.20
N GLY A 109 36.33 4.64 16.70
CA GLY A 109 37.61 4.41 16.02
C GLY A 109 38.77 4.53 16.98
N ASN A 110 39.98 4.56 16.44
CA ASN A 110 41.24 4.72 17.18
C ASN A 110 41.81 6.10 16.89
N CYS A 111 42.07 6.86 17.95
CA CYS A 111 42.78 8.12 17.88
C CYS A 111 44.23 7.94 18.28
N LEU A 112 45.14 8.36 17.42
CA LEU A 112 46.56 8.34 17.68
C LEU A 112 47.03 9.78 17.87
N VAL A 113 47.55 10.10 19.05
CA VAL A 113 48.15 11.41 19.37
C VAL A 113 49.58 11.15 19.79
N GLY A 114 50.53 11.45 18.92
CA GLY A 114 51.94 11.11 19.11
C GLY A 114 52.15 9.60 19.19
N LEU A 115 52.58 9.10 20.35
CA LEU A 115 52.80 7.66 20.61
C LEU A 115 51.62 7.00 21.38
N LEU A 116 50.59 7.75 21.73
CA LEU A 116 49.44 7.28 22.49
C LEU A 116 48.30 6.90 21.54
N SER A 117 47.82 5.66 21.65
CA SER A 117 46.63 5.19 20.93
C SER A 117 45.49 5.04 21.91
N GLU A 118 44.36 5.67 21.62
CA GLU A 118 43.15 5.63 22.43
C GLU A 118 41.90 5.37 21.58
N LEU A 119 40.86 4.80 22.21
CA LEU A 119 39.56 4.73 21.60
C LEU A 119 38.90 6.10 21.57
N VAL A 120 38.31 6.45 20.44
CA VAL A 120 37.54 7.67 20.25
C VAL A 120 36.12 7.33 19.90
N ASP A 121 35.18 7.94 20.61
CA ASP A 121 33.77 7.91 20.28
C ASP A 121 33.31 9.29 19.82
N ILE A 122 32.70 9.33 18.66
CA ILE A 122 32.22 10.58 18.05
C ILE A 122 30.71 10.46 17.90
N LEU A 123 29.98 11.42 18.46
CA LEU A 123 28.53 11.54 18.28
C LEU A 123 28.24 12.71 17.35
N VAL A 124 27.58 12.44 16.24
CA VAL A 124 27.30 13.43 15.20
C VAL A 124 25.79 13.53 14.97
N ASP A 125 25.24 14.71 15.02
CA ASP A 125 23.89 14.99 14.57
C ASP A 125 23.90 15.15 13.04
N VAL A 126 23.05 14.40 12.34
CA VAL A 126 22.94 14.49 10.89
C VAL A 126 21.51 14.71 10.46
N SER A 127 21.34 15.44 9.37
CA SER A 127 20.07 15.61 8.67
C SER A 127 20.30 15.32 7.19
N ILE A 128 19.66 14.25 6.70
CA ILE A 128 19.77 13.82 5.30
C ILE A 128 18.45 14.16 4.62
N THR A 129 18.50 15.06 3.65
CA THR A 129 17.32 15.45 2.86
C THR A 129 17.49 14.95 1.44
N ALA A 130 16.47 14.27 0.91
CA ALA A 130 16.47 13.78 -0.46
C ALA A 130 15.16 14.11 -1.16
N ASN A 131 15.28 14.55 -2.41
CA ASN A 131 14.16 14.75 -3.31
C ASN A 131 13.95 13.47 -4.13
N ILE A 132 12.73 12.97 -4.10
CA ILE A 132 12.33 11.73 -4.78
C ILE A 132 11.38 12.10 -5.91
N LYS A 133 11.69 11.66 -7.10
CA LYS A 133 10.93 11.91 -8.31
C LYS A 133 10.57 10.62 -9.02
N CYS A 134 9.41 10.62 -9.65
CA CYS A 134 9.05 9.58 -10.58
C CYS A 134 9.45 9.93 -11.99
N THR A 135 10.07 8.99 -12.65
CA THR A 135 10.49 9.11 -14.03
C THR A 135 10.04 7.88 -14.82
N ASN A 136 9.96 8.03 -16.14
CA ASN A 136 9.72 6.94 -17.08
C ASN A 136 8.48 6.10 -16.76
N PHE A 137 7.30 6.73 -16.87
CA PHE A 137 6.05 6.00 -16.83
C PHE A 137 5.84 5.28 -18.17
N GLU A 138 6.31 4.04 -18.26
CA GLU A 138 6.04 3.16 -19.38
C GLU A 138 5.27 1.93 -18.91
N SER A 139 4.21 1.58 -19.63
CA SER A 139 3.44 0.34 -19.39
C SER A 139 2.87 0.17 -17.98
N GLY A 140 2.44 1.26 -17.32
CA GLY A 140 1.87 1.20 -15.97
C GLY A 140 2.90 1.01 -14.85
N THR A 141 4.19 1.02 -15.17
CA THR A 141 5.29 0.99 -14.19
C THR A 141 5.90 2.37 -14.03
N VAL A 142 6.38 2.67 -12.84
CA VAL A 142 7.01 3.94 -12.51
C VAL A 142 8.40 3.68 -11.97
N GLN A 143 9.37 4.40 -12.47
CA GLN A 143 10.71 4.39 -11.92
C GLN A 143 10.86 5.53 -10.92
N VAL A 144 11.27 5.22 -9.71
CA VAL A 144 11.54 6.17 -8.64
C VAL A 144 13.02 6.45 -8.58
N VAL A 145 13.39 7.74 -8.59
CA VAL A 145 14.78 8.20 -8.57
C VAL A 145 14.95 9.21 -7.46
N VAL A 146 16.05 9.10 -6.74
CA VAL A 146 16.54 10.15 -5.85
C VAL A 146 17.32 11.14 -6.73
N GLU A 147 16.78 12.34 -6.91
CA GLU A 147 17.44 13.39 -7.75
C GLU A 147 18.55 14.08 -6.98
N ASP A 148 18.22 14.57 -5.80
CA ASP A 148 19.15 15.35 -4.99
C ASP A 148 19.21 14.77 -3.58
N CYS A 149 20.40 14.66 -3.05
CA CYS A 149 20.61 14.27 -1.67
C CYS A 149 21.58 15.25 -1.01
N LEU A 150 21.12 15.85 0.06
CA LEU A 150 21.89 16.75 0.88
C LEU A 150 22.03 16.19 2.29
N CYS A 151 23.25 16.09 2.78
CA CYS A 151 23.53 15.71 4.16
C CYS A 151 24.15 16.89 4.89
N ILE A 152 23.47 17.37 5.92
CA ILE A 152 23.92 18.46 6.77
C ILE A 152 24.32 17.89 8.13
N LEU A 153 25.49 18.26 8.60
CA LEU A 153 25.96 17.92 9.93
C LEU A 153 25.57 19.02 10.91
N GLY A 154 25.06 18.60 12.05
CA GLY A 154 24.82 19.48 13.20
C GLY A 154 25.94 19.42 14.23
N ALA A 155 25.58 19.26 15.49
CA ALA A 155 26.54 19.20 16.58
C ALA A 155 27.41 17.95 16.53
N VAL A 156 28.71 18.10 16.70
CA VAL A 156 29.68 17.02 16.84
C VAL A 156 30.19 17.00 18.28
N LYS A 157 30.13 15.84 18.92
CA LYS A 157 30.69 15.64 20.27
C LYS A 157 31.68 14.49 20.21
N ILE A 158 32.90 14.75 20.60
CA ILE A 158 34.00 13.79 20.63
C ILE A 158 34.29 13.42 22.09
N LYS A 159 34.43 12.13 22.34
CA LYS A 159 34.82 11.58 23.65
C LYS A 159 36.12 10.80 23.47
N LEU A 160 37.14 11.17 24.18
CA LEU A 160 38.39 10.43 24.38
C LEU A 160 38.42 9.90 25.81
N LEU A 161 39.01 8.75 26.02
CA LEU A 161 39.13 8.13 27.34
C LEU A 161 39.98 8.99 28.28
N SER A 162 41.03 9.65 27.77
CA SER A 162 41.92 10.52 28.55
C SER A 162 41.33 11.90 28.89
N GLY A 163 40.20 12.28 28.28
CA GLY A 163 39.61 13.62 28.48
C GLY A 163 40.41 14.78 27.90
N LEU A 164 41.52 14.52 27.25
CA LEU A 164 42.43 15.50 26.66
C LEU A 164 41.98 15.89 25.25
N LEU A 165 40.90 16.64 25.12
CA LEU A 165 40.46 17.19 23.85
C LEU A 165 40.97 18.63 23.67
N SER A 166 41.77 18.85 22.64
CA SER A 166 42.02 20.19 22.16
C SER A 166 40.88 20.65 21.23
N LEU A 167 40.47 21.92 21.28
CA LEU A 167 39.46 22.52 20.41
C LEU A 167 39.77 22.28 18.92
N SER A 168 41.04 22.22 18.57
CA SER A 168 41.53 21.98 17.23
C SER A 168 41.26 20.57 16.67
N VAL A 169 41.17 19.56 17.52
CA VAL A 169 40.75 18.20 17.07
C VAL A 169 39.30 18.22 16.64
N ASN A 170 38.45 18.97 17.35
CA ASN A 170 37.04 19.09 16.98
C ASN A 170 36.85 19.71 15.59
N GLU A 171 37.60 20.76 15.25
CA GLU A 171 37.52 21.43 13.94
C GLU A 171 37.96 20.52 12.80
N ILE A 172 39.06 19.78 12.99
CA ILE A 172 39.57 18.83 11.99
C ILE A 172 38.56 17.70 11.75
N VAL A 173 38.00 17.12 12.83
CA VAL A 173 37.00 16.07 12.75
C VAL A 173 35.73 16.59 12.07
N LEU A 174 35.23 17.76 12.45
CA LEU A 174 34.05 18.35 11.85
C LEU A 174 34.25 18.60 10.35
N THR A 175 35.37 19.19 9.97
CA THR A 175 35.70 19.48 8.56
C THR A 175 35.75 18.20 7.74
N GLN A 176 36.41 17.16 8.25
CA GLN A 176 36.55 15.89 7.55
C GLN A 176 35.23 15.13 7.46
N LEU A 177 34.45 15.10 8.54
CA LEU A 177 33.14 14.47 8.53
C LEU A 177 32.17 15.18 7.58
N THR A 178 32.21 16.51 7.52
CA THR A 178 31.40 17.29 6.58
C THR A 178 31.75 16.96 5.13
N ALA A 179 33.02 16.71 4.85
CA ALA A 179 33.44 16.31 3.50
C ALA A 179 33.12 14.87 3.13
N THR A 180 33.10 13.96 4.09
CA THR A 180 33.02 12.52 3.81
C THR A 180 31.65 11.89 4.02
N LEU A 181 30.90 12.30 5.06
CA LEU A 181 29.61 11.71 5.41
C LEU A 181 28.55 11.81 4.30
N PRO A 182 28.41 12.94 3.57
CA PRO A 182 27.46 13.01 2.46
C PRO A 182 27.70 11.93 1.39
N GLY A 183 28.97 11.70 1.04
CA GLY A 183 29.37 10.69 0.07
C GLY A 183 29.11 9.24 0.50
N LEU A 184 28.92 9.01 1.81
CA LEU A 184 28.60 7.68 2.35
C LEU A 184 27.10 7.51 2.62
N LEU A 185 26.44 8.53 3.16
CA LEU A 185 25.05 8.43 3.61
C LEU A 185 24.03 8.55 2.45
N CYS A 186 24.31 9.40 1.47
CA CYS A 186 23.43 9.55 0.31
C CYS A 186 23.32 8.28 -0.54
N PRO A 187 24.40 7.54 -0.85
CA PRO A 187 24.30 6.23 -1.50
C PRO A 187 23.49 5.21 -0.69
N VAL A 188 23.64 5.18 0.64
CA VAL A 188 22.84 4.30 1.50
C VAL A 188 21.37 4.65 1.40
N LEU A 189 21.03 5.94 1.47
CA LEU A 189 19.64 6.36 1.31
C LEU A 189 19.07 5.94 -0.06
N ASN A 190 19.85 6.10 -1.11
CA ASN A 190 19.45 5.65 -2.45
C ASN A 190 19.17 4.14 -2.51
N ILE A 191 20.03 3.32 -1.90
CA ILE A 191 19.80 1.87 -1.79
C ILE A 191 18.50 1.58 -1.04
N VAL A 192 18.29 2.23 0.11
CA VAL A 192 17.08 2.05 0.93
C VAL A 192 15.81 2.43 0.15
N ILE A 193 15.84 3.56 -0.55
CA ILE A 193 14.72 4.00 -1.39
C ILE A 193 14.47 3.02 -2.53
N ASN A 194 15.50 2.52 -3.19
CA ASN A 194 15.36 1.51 -4.25
C ASN A 194 14.75 0.19 -3.72
N LEU A 195 15.14 -0.26 -2.54
CA LEU A 195 14.55 -1.46 -1.93
C LEU A 195 13.08 -1.25 -1.57
N VAL A 196 12.74 -0.08 -1.02
CA VAL A 196 11.34 0.29 -0.80
C VAL A 196 10.58 0.31 -2.11
N ASN A 197 11.14 0.89 -3.17
CA ASN A 197 10.55 0.94 -4.50
C ASN A 197 10.27 -0.47 -5.07
N ILE A 198 11.24 -1.39 -5.01
CA ILE A 198 11.05 -2.77 -5.46
C ILE A 198 9.89 -3.45 -4.72
N GLN A 199 9.80 -3.28 -3.40
CA GLN A 199 8.70 -3.84 -2.60
C GLN A 199 7.35 -3.25 -2.98
N LEU A 200 7.31 -1.97 -3.34
CA LEU A 200 6.10 -1.25 -3.70
C LEU A 200 5.66 -1.50 -5.13
N LEU A 201 6.60 -1.53 -6.08
CA LEU A 201 6.30 -1.85 -7.48
C LEU A 201 5.75 -3.27 -7.63
N ALA A 202 6.19 -4.21 -6.79
CA ALA A 202 5.62 -5.55 -6.74
C ALA A 202 4.12 -5.56 -6.34
N THR A 203 3.63 -4.47 -5.72
CA THR A 203 2.21 -4.31 -5.33
C THR A 203 1.39 -3.53 -6.34
N LEU A 204 2.01 -2.79 -7.26
CA LEU A 204 1.32 -1.96 -8.27
C LEU A 204 0.76 -2.77 -9.43
N ASN A 205 1.32 -3.94 -9.74
CA ASN A 205 0.80 -4.87 -10.73
C ASN A 205 0.05 -6.02 -10.07
N LEU A 206 -0.90 -5.67 -9.19
CA LEU A 206 -1.64 -6.66 -8.43
C LEU A 206 -2.76 -7.25 -9.28
N VAL A 207 -2.74 -8.58 -9.40
CA VAL A 207 -3.85 -9.36 -9.95
C VAL A 207 -4.66 -9.92 -8.78
N THR A 208 -5.91 -9.48 -8.67
CA THR A 208 -6.81 -9.93 -7.60
C THR A 208 -7.85 -10.88 -8.19
N PRO A 209 -7.94 -12.14 -7.75
CA PRO A 209 -8.97 -13.04 -8.21
C PRO A 209 -10.35 -12.63 -7.66
N VAL A 210 -11.38 -12.73 -8.50
CA VAL A 210 -12.78 -12.55 -8.14
C VAL A 210 -13.43 -13.93 -8.18
N GLY A 211 -13.33 -14.66 -7.07
CA GLY A 211 -13.75 -16.06 -7.02
C GLY A 211 -13.09 -16.91 -8.11
N THR A 212 -13.90 -17.72 -8.79
CA THR A 212 -13.48 -18.53 -9.95
C THR A 212 -13.87 -17.88 -11.28
N ALA A 213 -14.47 -16.69 -11.26
CA ALA A 213 -15.09 -16.09 -12.44
C ALA A 213 -14.13 -15.21 -13.25
N GLY A 214 -13.10 -14.70 -12.62
CA GLY A 214 -12.14 -13.81 -13.31
C GLY A 214 -11.15 -13.14 -12.37
N THR A 215 -10.50 -12.12 -12.89
CA THR A 215 -9.47 -11.37 -12.19
C THR A 215 -9.62 -9.86 -12.44
N VAL A 216 -9.20 -9.08 -11.46
CA VAL A 216 -9.02 -7.63 -11.62
C VAL A 216 -7.52 -7.34 -11.59
N HIS A 217 -7.05 -6.69 -12.64
CA HIS A 217 -5.66 -6.25 -12.76
C HIS A 217 -5.61 -4.76 -12.44
N TYR A 218 -4.87 -4.40 -11.40
CA TYR A 218 -4.64 -3.01 -11.02
C TYR A 218 -3.29 -2.56 -11.53
N GLN A 219 -3.27 -1.43 -12.22
CA GLN A 219 -2.04 -0.75 -12.65
C GLN A 219 -2.22 0.76 -12.55
N LEU A 220 -1.11 1.49 -12.49
CA LEU A 220 -1.21 2.95 -12.57
C LEU A 220 -1.69 3.37 -13.96
N ALA A 221 -2.70 4.21 -14.00
CA ALA A 221 -3.26 4.77 -15.23
C ALA A 221 -2.46 5.99 -15.72
N SER A 222 -1.81 6.71 -14.79
CA SER A 222 -0.96 7.87 -15.07
C SER A 222 0.15 8.02 -14.07
N THR A 223 1.09 8.90 -14.38
CA THR A 223 2.06 9.37 -13.38
C THR A 223 1.33 10.00 -12.20
N PRO A 224 1.67 9.59 -10.98
CA PRO A 224 1.10 10.18 -9.79
C PRO A 224 1.36 11.69 -9.70
N PHE A 225 0.38 12.40 -9.19
CA PHE A 225 0.42 13.86 -9.06
C PHE A 225 0.61 14.26 -7.60
N ALA A 226 1.65 15.05 -7.32
CA ALA A 226 1.86 15.64 -6.02
C ALA A 226 1.42 17.11 -5.99
N SER A 227 0.55 17.42 -5.05
CA SER A 227 0.28 18.80 -4.60
C SER A 227 0.89 18.96 -3.19
N SER A 228 0.95 20.18 -2.68
CA SER A 228 1.38 20.42 -1.30
C SER A 228 0.47 19.76 -0.25
N LEU A 229 -0.75 19.41 -0.60
CA LEU A 229 -1.78 18.91 0.31
C LEU A 229 -1.98 17.40 0.22
N TYR A 230 -1.74 16.78 -0.93
CA TYR A 230 -1.98 15.37 -1.15
C TYR A 230 -1.16 14.81 -2.33
N LEU A 231 -0.95 13.51 -2.29
CA LEU A 231 -0.50 12.71 -3.42
C LEU A 231 -1.72 12.04 -4.07
N ARG A 232 -1.95 12.32 -5.36
CA ARG A 232 -3.02 11.68 -6.13
C ARG A 232 -2.47 10.55 -6.97
N LEU A 233 -3.20 9.44 -6.97
CA LEU A 233 -2.95 8.27 -7.80
C LEU A 233 -4.22 7.90 -8.54
N ASP A 234 -4.10 7.71 -9.83
CA ASP A 234 -5.15 7.17 -10.67
C ASP A 234 -4.75 5.77 -11.12
N LEU A 235 -5.63 4.79 -10.86
CA LEU A 235 -5.40 3.38 -11.13
C LEU A 235 -6.36 2.90 -12.20
N ASP A 236 -5.84 2.22 -13.20
CA ASP A 236 -6.66 1.46 -14.15
C ASP A 236 -6.96 0.08 -13.55
N GLY A 237 -8.24 -0.27 -13.50
CA GLY A 237 -8.72 -1.56 -13.02
C GLY A 237 -9.25 -2.39 -14.19
N THR A 238 -8.39 -3.14 -14.86
CA THR A 238 -8.83 -4.02 -15.95
C THR A 238 -9.50 -5.26 -15.39
N VAL A 239 -10.78 -5.46 -15.73
CA VAL A 239 -11.58 -6.62 -15.30
C VAL A 239 -11.54 -7.69 -16.40
N LYS A 240 -11.01 -8.87 -16.08
CA LYS A 240 -10.88 -10.00 -17.01
C LYS A 240 -11.68 -11.20 -16.58
N GLN A 241 -12.42 -11.78 -17.51
CA GLN A 241 -13.14 -13.06 -17.32
C GLN A 241 -12.19 -14.25 -17.39
N VAL A 242 -12.60 -15.38 -16.86
CA VAL A 242 -11.96 -16.66 -17.16
C VAL A 242 -12.02 -16.90 -18.67
N GLY A 243 -10.86 -17.18 -19.27
CA GLY A 243 -10.72 -17.27 -20.74
C GLY A 243 -10.15 -16.00 -21.39
N GLY A 244 -9.89 -14.93 -20.61
CA GLY A 244 -9.11 -13.77 -21.05
C GLY A 244 -9.93 -12.63 -21.66
N GLY A 245 -11.25 -12.72 -21.72
CA GLY A 245 -12.13 -11.63 -22.17
C GLY A 245 -12.07 -10.44 -21.21
N ILE A 246 -11.90 -9.22 -21.74
CA ILE A 246 -11.93 -7.97 -20.94
C ILE A 246 -13.37 -7.48 -20.88
N ILE A 247 -13.86 -7.15 -19.68
CA ILE A 247 -15.15 -6.48 -19.49
C ILE A 247 -14.92 -4.98 -19.59
N PRO A 248 -15.45 -4.32 -20.65
CA PRO A 248 -15.29 -2.89 -20.82
C PRO A 248 -16.09 -2.12 -19.76
N HIS A 249 -15.53 -1.05 -19.24
CA HIS A 249 -16.21 -0.13 -18.34
C HIS A 249 -15.71 1.30 -18.57
N ASP A 250 -16.54 2.27 -18.21
CA ASP A 250 -16.11 3.66 -18.20
C ASP A 250 -15.09 3.87 -17.06
N SER A 251 -13.93 4.35 -17.43
CA SER A 251 -12.79 4.57 -16.55
C SER A 251 -12.37 6.04 -16.51
N SER A 252 -13.33 6.95 -16.65
CA SER A 252 -13.08 8.39 -16.47
C SER A 252 -12.54 8.69 -15.06
N PRO A 253 -11.69 9.72 -14.88
CA PRO A 253 -11.13 10.06 -13.58
C PRO A 253 -12.21 10.43 -12.58
N CYS A 254 -12.16 9.88 -11.37
CA CYS A 254 -13.05 10.26 -10.29
C CYS A 254 -12.68 11.65 -9.74
N ALA A 255 -13.66 12.52 -9.60
CA ALA A 255 -13.52 13.72 -8.79
C ALA A 255 -13.44 13.30 -7.32
N LEU A 256 -12.32 13.61 -6.64
CA LEU A 256 -12.12 13.29 -5.24
C LEU A 256 -12.54 14.49 -4.37
N PRO A 257 -13.27 14.25 -3.29
CA PRO A 257 -13.52 15.29 -2.30
C PRO A 257 -12.21 15.71 -1.61
N PRO A 258 -12.15 16.88 -1.00
CA PRO A 258 -10.97 17.32 -0.28
C PRO A 258 -10.64 16.35 0.87
N LEU A 259 -9.36 16.11 1.11
CA LEU A 259 -8.87 15.19 2.13
C LEU A 259 -9.28 15.61 3.55
N LEU A 260 -9.30 16.92 3.82
CA LEU A 260 -9.50 17.47 5.18
C LEU A 260 -8.54 16.79 6.17
N ASP A 261 -9.08 16.21 7.23
CA ASP A 261 -8.31 15.49 8.26
C ASP A 261 -8.14 13.99 7.97
N LYS A 262 -8.54 13.54 6.78
CA LYS A 262 -8.44 12.12 6.41
C LYS A 262 -7.05 11.79 5.89
N LEU A 263 -6.56 10.60 6.24
CA LEU A 263 -5.28 10.09 5.75
C LEU A 263 -5.35 9.66 4.28
N LEU A 264 -6.52 9.17 3.86
CA LEU A 264 -6.76 8.62 2.53
C LEU A 264 -8.20 8.88 2.11
N VAL A 265 -8.38 9.28 0.86
CA VAL A 265 -9.68 9.28 0.17
C VAL A 265 -9.56 8.40 -1.06
N LEU A 266 -10.51 7.47 -1.19
CA LEU A 266 -10.59 6.56 -2.33
C LEU A 266 -11.89 6.85 -3.10
N GLY A 267 -11.75 7.19 -4.38
CA GLY A 267 -12.83 7.28 -5.34
C GLY A 267 -12.90 6.03 -6.20
N VAL A 268 -14.08 5.44 -6.33
CA VAL A 268 -14.31 4.25 -7.16
C VAL A 268 -15.39 4.57 -8.17
N HIS A 269 -15.10 4.35 -9.44
CA HIS A 269 -16.05 4.62 -10.52
C HIS A 269 -17.15 3.56 -10.55
N GLN A 270 -18.40 3.99 -10.73
CA GLN A 270 -19.56 3.06 -10.80
C GLN A 270 -19.40 2.03 -11.91
N GLY A 271 -18.89 2.43 -13.07
CA GLY A 271 -18.65 1.55 -14.20
C GLY A 271 -17.68 0.40 -13.85
N PHE A 272 -16.61 0.71 -13.13
CA PHE A 272 -15.66 -0.30 -12.64
C PHE A 272 -16.33 -1.30 -11.69
N LEU A 273 -17.13 -0.82 -10.73
CA LEU A 273 -17.84 -1.69 -9.81
C LEU A 273 -18.84 -2.60 -10.54
N ASN A 274 -19.54 -2.07 -11.52
CA ASN A 274 -20.45 -2.84 -12.35
C ASN A 274 -19.72 -3.92 -13.17
N ALA A 275 -18.55 -3.60 -13.71
CA ALA A 275 -17.71 -4.57 -14.41
C ALA A 275 -17.25 -5.71 -13.49
N VAL A 276 -16.84 -5.39 -12.26
CA VAL A 276 -16.47 -6.41 -11.26
C VAL A 276 -17.68 -7.26 -10.88
N LEU A 277 -18.84 -6.66 -10.65
CA LEU A 277 -20.06 -7.40 -10.33
C LEU A 277 -20.52 -8.31 -11.47
N SER A 278 -20.31 -7.91 -12.72
CA SER A 278 -20.67 -8.75 -13.86
C SER A 278 -19.92 -10.08 -13.91
N LEU A 279 -18.74 -10.17 -13.26
CA LEU A 279 -18.06 -11.45 -13.06
C LEU A 279 -18.86 -12.42 -12.17
N LEU A 280 -19.67 -11.91 -11.24
CA LEU A 280 -20.45 -12.75 -10.33
C LEU A 280 -21.49 -13.61 -11.05
N ILE A 281 -21.99 -13.15 -12.21
CA ILE A 281 -22.95 -13.90 -13.03
C ILE A 281 -22.34 -15.19 -13.56
N GLN A 282 -21.03 -15.20 -13.75
CA GLN A 282 -20.28 -16.35 -14.26
C GLN A 282 -20.00 -17.40 -13.17
N ILE A 283 -20.35 -17.11 -11.92
CA ILE A 283 -20.26 -18.10 -10.86
C ILE A 283 -21.29 -19.19 -11.14
N PRO A 284 -20.87 -20.48 -11.17
CA PRO A 284 -21.79 -21.57 -11.46
C PRO A 284 -22.91 -21.61 -10.42
N PRO A 285 -24.12 -22.01 -10.81
CA PRO A 285 -25.25 -22.09 -9.92
C PRO A 285 -24.95 -22.94 -8.68
N GLN A 286 -25.27 -22.42 -7.51
CA GLN A 286 -25.06 -23.11 -6.24
C GLN A 286 -26.28 -23.91 -5.87
N THR A 287 -26.06 -25.17 -5.49
CA THR A 287 -27.13 -26.09 -5.05
C THR A 287 -26.98 -26.38 -3.57
N PHE A 288 -28.07 -26.18 -2.84
CA PHE A 288 -28.11 -26.36 -1.39
C PHE A 288 -29.20 -27.42 -1.06
N PRO A 289 -28.93 -28.38 -0.19
CA PRO A 289 -29.96 -29.21 0.36
C PRO A 289 -30.90 -28.38 1.25
N CYS A 290 -32.21 -28.58 1.12
CA CYS A 290 -33.20 -27.97 2.00
C CYS A 290 -33.19 -28.67 3.35
N THR A 291 -32.27 -28.34 4.22
CA THR A 291 -32.31 -28.74 5.63
C THR A 291 -33.04 -27.66 6.43
N PRO A 292 -33.68 -28.00 7.56
CA PRO A 292 -34.33 -27.02 8.45
C PRO A 292 -33.37 -25.86 8.86
N GLU A 293 -32.07 -26.16 8.97
CA GLU A 293 -31.04 -25.21 9.29
C GLU A 293 -30.73 -24.25 8.14
N ALA A 294 -30.69 -24.74 6.88
CA ALA A 294 -30.47 -23.91 5.71
C ALA A 294 -31.65 -22.95 5.44
N VAL A 295 -32.87 -23.36 5.76
CA VAL A 295 -34.07 -22.53 5.61
C VAL A 295 -34.12 -21.45 6.68
N SER A 296 -33.61 -21.70 7.88
CA SER A 296 -33.59 -20.69 8.98
C SER A 296 -32.65 -19.53 8.72
N VAL A 297 -31.60 -19.69 7.92
CA VAL A 297 -30.65 -18.64 7.55
C VAL A 297 -31.20 -17.74 6.44
N ALA A 298 -32.14 -18.24 5.62
CA ALA A 298 -32.67 -17.53 4.45
C ALA A 298 -33.94 -16.70 4.72
N THR A 299 -34.54 -16.76 5.91
CA THR A 299 -35.85 -16.12 6.15
C THR A 299 -35.90 -15.26 7.42
N PRO A 300 -35.79 -13.92 7.31
CA PRO A 300 -36.45 -13.02 8.25
C PRO A 300 -37.92 -12.70 7.85
N VAL A 301 -38.49 -13.36 6.85
CA VAL A 301 -39.88 -13.11 6.45
C VAL A 301 -40.75 -14.15 7.12
N ARG A 302 -41.37 -13.78 8.24
CA ARG A 302 -42.49 -14.52 8.82
C ARG A 302 -43.69 -14.37 7.87
N TYR A 303 -43.85 -15.31 6.96
CA TYR A 303 -45.16 -15.55 6.42
C TYR A 303 -45.92 -16.41 7.44
N ALA A 304 -46.84 -15.77 8.15
CA ALA A 304 -47.88 -16.47 8.89
C ALA A 304 -48.86 -17.10 7.87
N GLY A 305 -48.51 -18.27 7.39
CA GLY A 305 -49.34 -19.14 6.60
C GLY A 305 -48.94 -20.56 6.97
N GLU A 306 -49.84 -21.25 7.70
CA GLU A 306 -49.75 -22.70 7.93
C GLU A 306 -49.62 -23.41 6.58
N TRP A 307 -48.41 -23.86 6.27
CA TRP A 307 -48.20 -24.83 5.23
C TRP A 307 -48.59 -26.19 5.83
N GLU A 308 -49.91 -26.54 5.76
CA GLU A 308 -50.31 -27.92 5.84
C GLU A 308 -49.58 -28.69 4.73
N GLY A 309 -48.77 -29.68 5.16
CA GLY A 309 -47.89 -30.44 4.29
C GLY A 309 -48.70 -31.11 3.15
N THR A 310 -48.73 -30.46 2.01
CA THR A 310 -49.09 -31.11 0.75
C THR A 310 -48.03 -32.17 0.47
N ARG A 311 -48.34 -33.42 0.85
CA ARG A 311 -47.54 -34.58 0.48
C ARG A 311 -47.49 -34.60 -1.04
N CYS A 312 -46.34 -34.27 -1.61
CA CYS A 312 -46.09 -34.43 -3.03
C CYS A 312 -46.24 -35.92 -3.38
N SER A 313 -47.34 -36.29 -4.03
CA SER A 313 -47.63 -37.68 -4.46
C SER A 313 -46.57 -38.22 -5.43
N ALA A 314 -45.81 -37.35 -6.07
CA ALA A 314 -44.69 -37.69 -6.95
C ALA A 314 -43.37 -37.95 -6.17
N CYS A 315 -43.30 -37.58 -4.90
CA CYS A 315 -42.12 -37.74 -4.05
C CYS A 315 -42.19 -39.06 -3.25
N ARG A 316 -42.34 -40.21 -3.94
CA ARG A 316 -42.23 -41.52 -3.31
C ARG A 316 -40.75 -41.82 -3.00
N GLY A 317 -40.32 -41.47 -1.81
CA GLY A 317 -38.98 -41.75 -1.30
C GLY A 317 -38.41 -40.56 -0.52
N THR A 318 -37.46 -40.80 0.33
CA THR A 318 -36.79 -39.84 1.19
C THR A 318 -35.77 -38.96 0.45
N SER A 319 -36.09 -38.54 -0.79
CA SER A 319 -35.19 -37.67 -1.55
C SER A 319 -35.28 -36.23 -1.00
N PRO A 320 -34.17 -35.65 -0.52
CA PRO A 320 -34.20 -34.32 0.03
C PRO A 320 -34.51 -33.30 -1.06
N LEU A 321 -35.33 -32.31 -0.70
CA LEU A 321 -35.51 -31.09 -1.48
C LEU A 321 -34.16 -30.39 -1.64
N SER A 322 -33.92 -29.88 -2.84
CA SER A 322 -32.73 -29.10 -3.14
C SER A 322 -33.11 -27.73 -3.72
N LEU A 323 -32.38 -26.73 -3.33
CA LEU A 323 -32.48 -25.34 -3.82
C LEU A 323 -31.28 -25.04 -4.72
N LYS A 324 -31.57 -24.58 -5.93
CA LYS A 324 -30.54 -24.08 -6.84
C LYS A 324 -30.72 -22.59 -7.00
N LEU A 325 -29.69 -21.85 -6.63
CA LEU A 325 -29.64 -20.40 -6.76
C LEU A 325 -28.80 -20.03 -7.99
N MET A 326 -29.34 -19.18 -8.83
CA MET A 326 -28.71 -18.67 -10.04
C MET A 326 -28.91 -17.17 -10.12
N LEU A 327 -27.87 -16.42 -10.45
CA LEU A 327 -28.03 -15.02 -10.82
C LEU A 327 -28.63 -14.96 -12.24
N SER A 328 -29.57 -14.05 -12.43
CA SER A 328 -30.24 -13.82 -13.71
C SER A 328 -30.08 -12.35 -14.09
N GLY A 329 -29.50 -12.12 -15.25
CA GLY A 329 -29.19 -10.74 -15.69
C GLY A 329 -27.95 -10.16 -15.01
N ASN A 330 -27.58 -8.95 -15.43
CA ASN A 330 -26.41 -8.26 -14.94
C ASN A 330 -26.74 -7.54 -13.63
N PRO A 331 -26.03 -7.83 -12.54
CA PRO A 331 -26.17 -7.01 -11.33
C PRO A 331 -25.73 -5.58 -11.61
N LEU A 332 -26.45 -4.62 -11.03
CA LEU A 332 -26.19 -3.20 -11.23
C LEU A 332 -25.98 -2.50 -9.89
N ILE A 333 -24.83 -1.83 -9.75
CA ILE A 333 -24.64 -0.88 -8.67
C ILE A 333 -25.19 0.48 -9.09
N ILE A 334 -25.96 1.09 -8.18
CA ILE A 334 -26.45 2.44 -8.28
C ILE A 334 -25.84 3.21 -7.11
N LEU A 335 -25.11 4.29 -7.45
CA LEU A 335 -24.49 5.19 -6.47
C LEU A 335 -25.31 6.48 -6.41
N GLU A 336 -25.82 6.80 -5.25
CA GLU A 336 -26.53 8.02 -4.93
C GLU A 336 -25.79 8.77 -3.82
N GLU A 337 -26.19 9.99 -3.53
CA GLU A 337 -25.62 10.74 -2.43
C GLU A 337 -25.83 10.00 -1.10
N ASN A 338 -24.72 9.65 -0.43
CA ASN A 338 -24.69 8.88 0.83
C ASN A 338 -25.35 7.50 0.79
N LYS A 339 -25.65 6.95 -0.37
CA LYS A 339 -26.28 5.65 -0.53
C LYS A 339 -25.68 4.90 -1.71
N ALA A 340 -25.45 3.62 -1.52
CA ALA A 340 -25.11 2.71 -2.61
C ALA A 340 -26.03 1.49 -2.53
N THR A 341 -26.60 1.09 -3.64
CA THR A 341 -27.46 -0.08 -3.76
C THR A 341 -26.98 -1.00 -4.87
N VAL A 342 -27.25 -2.29 -4.71
CA VAL A 342 -27.05 -3.31 -5.75
C VAL A 342 -28.41 -3.90 -6.12
N GLU A 343 -28.75 -3.82 -7.38
CA GLU A 343 -29.90 -4.53 -7.94
C GLU A 343 -29.44 -5.90 -8.45
N LEU A 344 -30.06 -6.95 -7.97
CA LEU A 344 -29.80 -8.34 -8.34
C LEU A 344 -31.08 -9.05 -8.72
N SER A 345 -31.10 -9.76 -9.84
CA SER A 345 -32.15 -10.71 -10.17
C SER A 345 -31.66 -12.12 -9.88
N VAL A 346 -32.39 -12.86 -9.06
CA VAL A 346 -32.06 -14.22 -8.64
C VAL A 346 -33.15 -15.17 -9.09
N LEU A 347 -32.75 -16.27 -9.70
CA LEU A 347 -33.63 -17.42 -9.98
C LEU A 347 -33.41 -18.48 -8.89
N ILE A 348 -34.48 -18.83 -8.22
CA ILE A 348 -34.52 -19.86 -7.17
C ILE A 348 -35.29 -21.04 -7.74
N GLN A 349 -34.60 -22.14 -7.97
CA GLN A 349 -35.19 -23.38 -8.46
C GLN A 349 -35.25 -24.38 -7.29
N VAL A 350 -36.46 -24.80 -6.97
CA VAL A 350 -36.70 -25.89 -6.01
C VAL A 350 -36.94 -27.19 -6.76
N PHE A 351 -36.20 -28.21 -6.45
CA PHE A 351 -36.28 -29.48 -7.14
C PHE A 351 -36.02 -30.67 -6.21
N VAL A 352 -36.48 -31.86 -6.65
CA VAL A 352 -36.20 -33.15 -6.04
C VAL A 352 -35.40 -33.98 -7.02
N LYS A 353 -34.33 -34.61 -6.56
CA LYS A 353 -33.55 -35.56 -7.34
C LYS A 353 -33.94 -36.98 -6.88
N GLY A 354 -34.60 -37.77 -7.73
CA GLY A 354 -34.87 -39.17 -7.46
C GLY A 354 -33.59 -40.00 -7.37
N LEU A 355 -33.60 -41.11 -6.64
CA LEU A 355 -32.45 -41.99 -6.46
C LEU A 355 -31.85 -42.49 -7.79
N ASP A 356 -32.73 -42.80 -8.78
CA ASP A 356 -32.36 -43.26 -10.14
C ASP A 356 -33.19 -42.59 -11.23
N GLY A 357 -33.76 -41.42 -10.96
CA GLY A 357 -34.74 -40.79 -11.84
C GLY A 357 -34.37 -39.36 -12.29
N PRO A 358 -35.17 -38.82 -13.21
CA PRO A 358 -34.98 -37.43 -13.65
C PRO A 358 -35.20 -36.43 -12.51
N VAL A 359 -34.54 -35.28 -12.60
CA VAL A 359 -34.74 -34.16 -11.68
C VAL A 359 -36.17 -33.62 -11.89
N LEU A 360 -36.97 -33.63 -10.83
CA LEU A 360 -38.33 -33.08 -10.84
C LEU A 360 -38.28 -31.63 -10.32
N ASN A 361 -38.53 -30.68 -11.20
CA ASN A 361 -38.65 -29.26 -10.83
C ASN A 361 -40.02 -29.02 -10.19
N LEU A 362 -40.00 -28.52 -8.96
CA LEU A 362 -41.23 -28.23 -8.21
C LEU A 362 -41.65 -26.77 -8.36
N LEU A 363 -40.68 -25.85 -8.30
CA LEU A 363 -40.95 -24.45 -8.29
C LEU A 363 -39.75 -23.68 -8.89
N LEU A 364 -40.06 -22.67 -9.68
CA LEU A 364 -39.09 -21.69 -10.17
C LEU A 364 -39.59 -20.31 -9.78
N LEU A 365 -38.81 -19.61 -8.94
CA LEU A 365 -39.10 -18.26 -8.50
C LEU A 365 -38.06 -17.31 -9.10
N LYS A 366 -38.49 -16.17 -9.53
CA LYS A 366 -37.62 -15.04 -9.84
C LYS A 366 -37.81 -13.98 -8.75
N ALA A 367 -36.75 -13.55 -8.16
CA ALA A 367 -36.73 -12.48 -7.17
C ALA A 367 -35.79 -11.38 -7.65
N ASP A 368 -36.31 -10.16 -7.72
CA ASP A 368 -35.51 -8.97 -7.94
C ASP A 368 -35.22 -8.34 -6.57
N LEU A 369 -33.96 -8.25 -6.20
CA LEU A 369 -33.49 -7.82 -4.90
C LEU A 369 -32.78 -6.50 -5.02
N ILE A 370 -33.07 -5.58 -4.11
CA ILE A 370 -32.34 -4.34 -3.93
C ILE A 370 -31.64 -4.43 -2.59
N LEU A 371 -30.29 -4.43 -2.64
CA LEU A 371 -29.46 -4.59 -1.46
C LEU A 371 -28.71 -3.29 -1.17
N ASN A 372 -28.66 -2.88 0.07
CA ASN A 372 -27.82 -1.77 0.51
C ASN A 372 -26.36 -2.23 0.58
N VAL A 373 -25.46 -1.40 0.05
CA VAL A 373 -24.02 -1.64 0.07
C VAL A 373 -23.41 -0.87 1.23
N ARG A 374 -22.64 -1.55 2.06
CA ARG A 374 -21.77 -0.94 3.06
C ARG A 374 -20.33 -1.22 2.70
N VAL A 375 -19.55 -0.17 2.63
CA VAL A 375 -18.10 -0.28 2.37
C VAL A 375 -17.37 -0.12 3.70
N SER A 376 -16.48 -1.05 4.00
CA SER A 376 -15.63 -0.99 5.17
C SER A 376 -14.21 -1.43 4.84
N VAL A 377 -13.26 -1.02 5.64
CA VAL A 377 -11.85 -1.44 5.51
C VAL A 377 -11.47 -2.19 6.77
N ALA A 378 -11.14 -3.47 6.63
CA ALA A 378 -10.67 -4.29 7.74
C ALA A 378 -9.49 -5.16 7.32
N GLY A 379 -8.45 -5.21 8.15
CA GLY A 379 -7.23 -5.96 7.86
C GLY A 379 -6.54 -5.56 6.55
N GLY A 380 -6.72 -4.29 6.11
CA GLY A 380 -6.17 -3.78 4.84
C GLY A 380 -6.87 -4.29 3.59
N ARG A 381 -8.08 -4.79 3.72
CA ARG A 381 -8.95 -5.20 2.61
C ARG A 381 -10.18 -4.32 2.57
N LEU A 382 -10.59 -3.95 1.36
CA LEU A 382 -11.89 -3.36 1.12
C LEU A 382 -12.95 -4.46 1.22
N LEU A 383 -13.90 -4.30 2.14
CA LEU A 383 -15.01 -5.22 2.33
C LEU A 383 -16.29 -4.54 1.86
N LEU A 384 -17.01 -5.21 0.98
CA LEU A 384 -18.35 -4.83 0.56
C LEU A 384 -19.35 -5.71 1.33
N GLY A 385 -20.09 -5.10 2.24
CA GLY A 385 -21.20 -5.74 2.94
C GLY A 385 -22.50 -5.47 2.21
N LEU A 386 -23.29 -6.50 1.96
CA LEU A 386 -24.62 -6.40 1.37
C LEU A 386 -25.67 -6.70 2.45
N SER A 387 -26.70 -5.88 2.53
CA SER A 387 -27.83 -6.08 3.43
C SER A 387 -29.13 -5.76 2.72
N LEU A 388 -30.20 -6.53 2.99
CA LEU A 388 -31.54 -6.17 2.54
C LEU A 388 -31.93 -4.82 3.15
N GLY A 389 -32.53 -3.99 2.31
CA GLY A 389 -33.00 -2.65 2.71
C GLY A 389 -34.28 -2.71 3.50
#